data_6ada9ceb1823185b41f883263d41bf40
#
_entry.id   6ada9ceb1823185b41f883263d41bf40
#
_cell.length_a   1.000
_cell.length_b   1.000
_cell.length_c   1.000
_cell.angle_alpha   90.00
_cell.angle_beta   90.00
_cell.angle_gamma   90.00
#
_symmetry.space_group_name_H-M   'P 1'
#
loop_
_entity.id
_entity.type
_entity.pdbx_description
1 polymer ?
#
loop_
_entity_poly.entity_id
_entity_poly.type
_entity_poly.pdbx_seq_one_letter_code
_entity_poly.pdbx_strand_id
1 'polypeptide(L)'
;LPLGPQWGTIGLVKFELVGDIEQVETIASGRGVKIRTHLQKAYGKDRWRKLKGVATVRLPNRKLRKVELHWYEAHGIGRRDFKIKTYLV
;
A
#
# COMPACT_ATOMS: atom_id res chain seq x y z
N LEU A 1 1.59 -6.52 18.41
CA LEU A 1 0.44 -7.27 17.92
C LEU A 1 0.49 -7.35 16.39
N PRO A 2 0.26 -8.52 15.83
CA PRO A 2 0.19 -8.62 14.37
C PRO A 2 -1.03 -7.83 13.87
N LEU A 3 -0.83 -7.14 12.77
CA LEU A 3 -1.94 -6.50 12.08
C LEU A 3 -2.83 -7.59 11.47
N GLY A 4 -4.13 -7.30 11.39
CA GLY A 4 -5.04 -8.16 10.66
C GLY A 4 -4.71 -8.19 9.17
N PRO A 5 -5.52 -8.90 8.36
CA PRO A 5 -5.29 -8.96 6.92
C PRO A 5 -5.18 -7.58 6.31
N GLN A 6 -4.23 -7.42 5.40
CA GLN A 6 -4.02 -6.18 4.66
C GLN A 6 -4.58 -6.35 3.26
N TRP A 7 -5.48 -5.48 2.87
CA TRP A 7 -6.17 -5.55 1.59
C TRP A 7 -5.78 -4.37 0.70
N GLY A 8 -5.67 -4.64 -0.58
CA GLY A 8 -5.46 -3.63 -1.60
C GLY A 8 -6.39 -3.87 -2.78
N THR A 9 -6.20 -3.08 -3.85
CA THR A 9 -7.04 -3.19 -5.04
C THR A 9 -6.20 -3.21 -6.31
N ILE A 10 -6.74 -3.89 -7.34
CA ILE A 10 -6.30 -3.79 -8.72
C ILE A 10 -7.56 -3.36 -9.48
N GLY A 11 -7.62 -2.08 -9.87
CA GLY A 11 -8.88 -1.54 -10.37
C GLY A 11 -9.97 -1.69 -9.31
N LEU A 12 -11.01 -2.47 -9.59
CA LEU A 12 -12.11 -2.74 -8.66
C LEU A 12 -11.93 -4.05 -7.87
N VAL A 13 -10.81 -4.75 -8.08
CA VAL A 13 -10.59 -6.09 -7.51
C VAL A 13 -9.66 -6.00 -6.32
N LYS A 14 -10.03 -6.65 -5.22
CA LYS A 14 -9.23 -6.70 -4.00
C LYS A 14 -8.21 -7.82 -4.05
N PHE A 15 -7.07 -7.60 -3.41
CA PHE A 15 -6.07 -8.62 -3.16
C PHE A 15 -5.68 -8.58 -1.67
N GLU A 16 -5.12 -9.69 -1.20
CA GLU A 16 -4.69 -9.82 0.20
C GLU A 16 -3.17 -9.89 0.28
N LEU A 17 -2.58 -9.13 1.19
CA LEU A 17 -1.16 -9.26 1.51
C LEU A 17 -0.90 -10.56 2.28
N VAL A 18 0.10 -11.30 1.86
CA VAL A 18 0.53 -12.54 2.50
C VAL A 18 1.95 -12.36 3.01
N GLY A 19 2.12 -12.37 4.33
CA GLY A 19 3.41 -12.15 4.95
C GLY A 19 3.81 -10.66 4.98
N ASP A 20 5.10 -10.44 5.16
CA ASP A 20 5.64 -9.10 5.32
C ASP A 20 5.95 -8.43 3.98
N ILE A 21 5.99 -7.10 4.00
CA ILE A 21 6.47 -6.32 2.87
C ILE A 21 7.97 -6.11 3.07
N GLU A 22 8.76 -6.40 2.04
CA GLU A 22 10.20 -6.29 2.06
C GLU A 22 10.67 -5.12 1.20
N GLN A 23 11.92 -4.71 1.38
CA GLN A 23 12.56 -3.65 0.59
C GLN A 23 11.74 -2.36 0.58
N VAL A 24 11.21 -2.00 1.73
CA VAL A 24 10.38 -0.80 1.87
C VAL A 24 11.21 0.46 1.67
N GLU A 25 10.69 1.38 0.85
CA GLU A 25 11.38 2.62 0.49
C GLU A 25 10.37 3.75 0.39
N THR A 26 10.69 4.90 1.00
CA THR A 26 9.88 6.10 0.85
C THR A 26 10.22 6.78 -0.46
N ILE A 27 9.24 7.00 -1.31
CA ILE A 27 9.43 7.61 -2.63
C ILE A 27 8.89 9.03 -2.75
N ALA A 28 8.09 9.48 -1.79
CA ALA A 28 7.65 10.87 -1.69
C ALA A 28 7.18 11.15 -0.27
N SER A 29 7.29 12.39 0.18
CA SER A 29 6.80 12.80 1.49
C SER A 29 6.28 14.23 1.46
N GLY A 30 5.33 14.53 2.37
CA GLY A 30 4.76 15.86 2.51
C GLY A 30 4.18 16.38 1.19
N ARG A 31 4.67 17.54 0.75
CA ARG A 31 4.19 18.17 -0.50
C ARG A 31 4.51 17.36 -1.75
N GLY A 32 5.47 16.44 -1.69
CA GLY A 32 5.77 15.54 -2.79
C GLY A 32 4.71 14.46 -3.01
N VAL A 33 3.79 14.28 -2.07
CA VAL A 33 2.68 13.35 -2.22
C VAL A 33 1.57 14.06 -2.98
N LYS A 34 1.39 13.72 -4.27
CA LYS A 34 0.47 14.42 -5.16
C LYS A 34 -0.98 14.38 -4.71
N ILE A 35 -1.42 13.30 -4.10
CA ILE A 35 -2.80 13.15 -3.64
C ILE A 35 -2.97 13.50 -2.16
N ARG A 36 -2.06 14.30 -1.60
CA ARG A 36 -2.06 14.65 -0.19
C ARG A 36 -3.40 15.21 0.30
N THR A 37 -3.99 16.12 -0.45
CA THR A 37 -5.29 16.71 -0.10
C THR A 37 -6.38 15.66 -0.02
N HIS A 38 -6.40 14.73 -0.97
CA HIS A 38 -7.35 13.62 -0.95
C HIS A 38 -7.15 12.74 0.29
N LEU A 39 -5.91 12.39 0.61
CA LEU A 39 -5.60 11.58 1.78
C LEU A 39 -6.01 12.28 3.08
N GLN A 40 -5.78 13.58 3.17
CA GLN A 40 -6.17 14.36 4.34
C GLN A 40 -7.69 14.37 4.53
N LYS A 41 -8.45 14.49 3.45
CA LYS A 41 -9.91 14.46 3.50
C LYS A 41 -10.46 13.07 3.83
N ALA A 42 -9.88 12.04 3.24
CA ALA A 42 -10.38 10.67 3.41
C ALA A 42 -10.00 10.06 4.76
N TYR A 43 -8.80 10.32 5.25
CA TYR A 43 -8.26 9.63 6.41
C TYR A 43 -7.82 10.54 7.55
N GLY A 44 -7.56 11.79 7.28
CA GLY A 44 -7.16 12.76 8.29
C GLY A 44 -5.87 13.50 7.96
N LYS A 45 -5.68 14.63 8.64
CA LYS A 45 -4.48 15.42 8.48
C LYS A 45 -3.34 14.80 9.25
N ASP A 46 -2.26 14.50 8.55
CA ASP A 46 -1.02 14.00 9.13
C ASP A 46 0.08 14.19 8.09
N ARG A 47 1.29 13.82 8.46
CA ARG A 47 2.41 13.86 7.54
C ARG A 47 2.40 12.63 6.65
N TRP A 48 1.82 12.77 5.47
CA TRP A 48 1.67 11.69 4.53
C TRP A 48 2.95 11.40 3.76
N ARG A 49 3.21 10.11 3.53
CA ARG A 49 4.33 9.62 2.72
C ARG A 49 3.80 8.62 1.72
N LYS A 50 4.48 8.54 0.57
CA LYS A 50 4.25 7.48 -0.40
C LYS A 50 5.42 6.50 -0.33
N LEU A 51 5.11 5.22 -0.24
CA LEU A 51 6.10 4.17 -0.11
C LEU A 51 5.93 3.12 -1.18
N LYS A 52 6.98 2.34 -1.39
CA LYS A 52 6.94 1.13 -2.22
C LYS A 52 7.63 0.00 -1.49
N GLY A 53 7.33 -1.22 -1.90
CA GLY A 53 7.96 -2.42 -1.36
C GLY A 53 7.62 -3.63 -2.19
N VAL A 54 8.22 -4.75 -1.84
CA VAL A 54 8.00 -6.03 -2.51
C VAL A 54 7.23 -6.94 -1.57
N ALA A 55 6.18 -7.56 -2.06
CA ALA A 55 5.35 -8.42 -1.24
C ALA A 55 4.74 -9.55 -2.06
N THR A 56 4.29 -10.58 -1.37
CA THR A 56 3.47 -11.63 -1.94
C THR A 56 2.02 -11.28 -1.70
N VAL A 57 1.19 -11.38 -2.73
CA VAL A 57 -0.24 -11.12 -2.63
C VAL A 57 -1.03 -12.34 -3.09
N ARG A 58 -2.21 -12.53 -2.49
CA ARG A 58 -3.17 -13.51 -2.95
C ARG A 58 -4.22 -12.79 -3.78
N LEU A 59 -4.34 -13.22 -5.04
CA LEU A 59 -5.32 -12.68 -5.97
C LEU A 59 -6.69 -13.35 -5.77
N PRO A 60 -7.76 -12.79 -6.35
CA PRO A 60 -9.10 -13.38 -6.23
C PRO A 60 -9.19 -14.83 -6.72
N ASN A 61 -8.35 -15.21 -7.69
CA ASN A 61 -8.29 -16.59 -8.18
C ASN A 61 -7.48 -17.52 -7.26
N ARG A 62 -7.13 -17.04 -6.05
CA ARG A 62 -6.35 -17.73 -5.02
C ARG A 62 -4.88 -17.99 -5.38
N LYS A 63 -4.40 -17.48 -6.50
CA LYS A 63 -2.99 -17.58 -6.87
C LYS A 63 -2.16 -16.57 -6.09
N LEU A 64 -0.98 -17.00 -5.69
CA LEU A 64 0.00 -16.12 -5.03
C LEU A 64 0.92 -15.53 -6.08
N ARG A 65 1.17 -14.22 -5.97
CA ARG A 65 2.06 -13.51 -6.88
C ARG A 65 2.99 -12.59 -6.10
N LYS A 66 4.22 -12.52 -6.54
CA LYS A 66 5.19 -11.56 -6.02
C LYS A 66 5.06 -10.27 -6.82
N VAL A 67 4.92 -9.15 -6.12
CA VAL A 67 4.60 -7.87 -6.74
C VAL A 67 5.36 -6.72 -6.09
N GLU A 68 5.49 -5.61 -6.83
CA GLU A 68 5.84 -4.33 -6.25
C GLU A 68 4.56 -3.61 -5.89
N LEU A 69 4.45 -3.23 -4.61
CA LEU A 69 3.33 -2.49 -4.07
C LEU A 69 3.72 -1.03 -3.86
N HIS A 70 2.75 -0.14 -4.04
CA HIS A 70 2.83 1.24 -3.60
C HIS A 70 1.67 1.50 -2.65
N TRP A 71 1.90 2.31 -1.62
CA TRP A 71 0.86 2.70 -0.68
C TRP A 71 1.20 4.05 -0.06
N TYR A 72 0.26 4.58 0.69
CA TYR A 72 0.44 5.80 1.45
C TYR A 72 0.37 5.48 2.93
N GLU A 73 1.14 6.19 3.73
CA GLU A 73 1.05 6.00 5.16
C GLU A 73 1.34 7.31 5.90
N ALA A 74 0.76 7.44 7.08
CA ALA A 74 1.03 8.50 8.03
C ALA A 74 1.12 7.89 9.41
N HIS A 75 1.97 8.47 10.26
CA HIS A 75 2.34 7.88 11.54
C HIS A 75 1.13 7.52 12.42
N GLY A 76 0.18 8.43 12.58
CA GLY A 76 -0.99 8.19 13.43
C GLY A 76 -2.14 7.45 12.76
N ILE A 77 -2.05 7.18 11.45
CA ILE A 77 -3.15 6.64 10.66
C ILE A 77 -2.85 5.24 10.13
N GLY A 78 -1.59 4.96 9.85
CA GLY A 78 -1.17 3.68 9.29
C GLY A 78 -1.17 3.66 7.77
N ARG A 79 -1.15 2.46 7.21
CA ARG A 79 -1.05 2.23 5.78
C ARG A 79 -2.41 2.31 5.10
N ARG A 80 -2.47 3.00 3.95
CA ARG A 80 -3.70 3.21 3.18
C ARG A 80 -3.43 3.05 1.69
N ASP A 81 -4.46 2.62 0.98
CA ASP A 81 -4.51 2.62 -0.49
C ASP A 81 -3.38 1.83 -1.17
N PHE A 82 -3.25 0.57 -0.79
CA PHE A 82 -2.31 -0.33 -1.44
C PHE A 82 -2.68 -0.55 -2.90
N LYS A 83 -1.69 -0.45 -3.78
CA LYS A 83 -1.84 -0.74 -5.20
C LYS A 83 -0.71 -1.60 -5.71
N ILE A 84 -1.03 -2.56 -6.57
CA ILE A 84 -0.01 -3.31 -7.30
C ILE A 84 0.46 -2.45 -8.46
N LYS A 85 1.75 -2.14 -8.49
CA LYS A 85 2.37 -1.40 -9.60
C LYS A 85 2.91 -2.33 -10.67
N THR A 86 3.52 -3.43 -10.26
CA THR A 86 4.20 -4.35 -11.18
C THR A 86 4.17 -5.75 -10.60
N TYR A 87 3.92 -6.73 -11.46
CA TYR A 87 4.13 -8.14 -11.13
C TYR A 87 5.58 -8.49 -11.38
N LEU A 88 6.25 -9.06 -10.38
CA LEU A 88 7.69 -9.30 -10.47
C LEU A 88 8.03 -10.67 -11.05
N VAL A 89 7.22 -11.64 -10.82
CA VAL A 89 7.39 -12.99 -11.41
C VAL A 89 6.05 -13.68 -11.54
#